data_aee6b45b678b4c57bcbb740892383de9
#
_entry.id   aee6b45b678b4c57bcbb740892383de9
#
_cell.length_a   1.000
_cell.length_b   1.000
_cell.length_c   1.000
_cell.angle_alpha   90.00
_cell.angle_beta   90.00
_cell.angle_gamma   90.00
#
_symmetry.space_group_name_H-M   'P 1'
#
loop_
_entity.id
_entity.type
_entity.pdbx_description
1 polymer ?
#
loop_
_entity_poly.entity_id
_entity_poly.type
_entity_poly.pdbx_seq_one_letter_code
_entity_poly.pdbx_strand_id
1 'polypeptide(L)' 'GNGIASESVALVINHAFSVLGLEEVYAYVYSENKASMRVLEKNGMTKKGEANEYSKKLGRYQNTTKFVIKRQ' A
#
# COMPACT_ATOMS: atom_id res chain seq x y z
N GLY A 1 2.41 -0.65 18.23
CA GLY A 1 2.93 -1.45 17.23
C GLY A 1 3.06 -0.89 15.83
N ASN A 2 2.94 0.42 15.68
CA ASN A 2 2.97 0.98 14.31
C ASN A 2 4.36 0.96 13.70
N GLY A 3 5.42 0.95 14.51
CA GLY A 3 6.79 0.89 14.01
C GLY A 3 7.10 -0.41 13.29
N ILE A 4 6.58 -1.53 13.79
CA ILE A 4 6.81 -2.84 13.18
C ILE A 4 6.18 -2.92 11.80
N ALA A 5 4.94 -2.45 11.66
CA ALA A 5 4.25 -2.45 10.36
C ALA A 5 4.97 -1.55 9.35
N SER A 6 5.43 -0.38 9.79
CA SER A 6 6.16 0.55 8.93
C SER A 6 7.49 -0.06 8.46
N GLU A 7 8.21 -0.74 9.35
CA GLU A 7 9.47 -1.40 9.01
C GLU A 7 9.24 -2.53 8.01
N SER A 8 8.15 -3.30 8.16
CA SER A 8 7.83 -4.37 7.23
C SER A 8 7.56 -3.84 5.83
N VAL A 9 6.83 -2.75 5.72
CA VAL A 9 6.56 -2.12 4.43
C VAL A 9 7.86 -1.60 3.80
N ALA A 10 8.71 -0.96 4.59
CA ALA A 10 9.99 -0.46 4.11
C ALA A 10 10.86 -1.59 3.56
N LEU A 11 10.90 -2.73 4.24
CA LEU A 11 11.66 -3.90 3.78
C LEU A 11 11.13 -4.44 2.45
N VAL A 12 9.82 -4.52 2.30
CA VAL A 12 9.20 -4.99 1.05
C VAL A 12 9.54 -4.05 -0.11
N ILE A 13 9.43 -2.75 0.11
CA ILE A 13 9.73 -1.75 -0.93
C ILE A 13 11.20 -1.83 -1.32
N ASN A 14 12.09 -1.88 -0.34
CA ASN A 14 13.53 -1.95 -0.59
C ASN A 14 13.88 -3.23 -1.36
N HIS A 15 13.30 -4.37 -0.98
CA HIS A 15 13.50 -5.64 -1.67
C HIS A 15 13.03 -5.56 -3.13
N ALA A 16 11.86 -4.97 -3.35
CA ALA A 16 11.31 -4.83 -4.70
C ALA A 16 12.25 -4.03 -5.59
N PHE A 17 12.80 -2.93 -5.10
CA PHE A 17 13.69 -2.09 -5.89
C PHE A 17 15.09 -2.67 -6.05
N SER A 18 15.69 -3.17 -4.96
CA SER A 18 17.10 -3.58 -4.99
C SER A 18 17.30 -5.01 -5.46
N VAL A 19 16.39 -5.91 -5.18
CA VAL A 19 16.52 -7.33 -5.51
C VAL A 19 15.74 -7.69 -6.77
N LEU A 20 14.48 -7.26 -6.84
CA LEU A 20 13.61 -7.57 -7.98
C LEU A 20 13.77 -6.61 -9.15
N GLY A 21 14.43 -5.48 -8.94
CA GLY A 21 14.68 -4.50 -9.99
C GLY A 21 13.45 -3.80 -10.52
N LEU A 22 12.39 -3.72 -9.71
CA LEU A 22 11.15 -3.06 -10.12
C LEU A 22 11.30 -1.55 -10.18
N GLU A 23 10.59 -0.92 -11.10
CA GLU A 23 10.58 0.54 -11.23
C GLU A 23 9.52 1.18 -10.34
N GLU A 24 8.45 0.47 -10.08
CA GLU A 24 7.33 0.95 -9.28
C GLU A 24 6.82 -0.17 -8.37
N VAL A 25 6.31 0.22 -7.20
CA VAL A 25 5.63 -0.70 -6.29
C VAL A 25 4.26 -0.13 -5.99
N TYR A 26 3.24 -0.97 -6.08
CA TYR A 26 1.86 -0.60 -5.81
C TYR A 26 1.37 -1.30 -4.56
N ALA A 27 0.50 -0.63 -3.83
CA ALA A 27 -0.17 -1.22 -2.68
C ALA A 27 -1.64 -0.82 -2.68
N TYR A 28 -2.51 -1.75 -2.30
CA TYR A 28 -3.95 -1.51 -2.24
C TYR A 28 -4.40 -1.73 -0.81
N VAL A 29 -5.15 -0.78 -0.26
CA VAL A 29 -5.71 -0.90 1.07
C VAL A 29 -7.17 -0.49 1.03
N TYR A 30 -7.98 -1.01 1.96
CA TYR A 30 -9.34 -0.54 2.10
C TYR A 30 -9.31 0.94 2.53
N SER A 31 -10.13 1.75 1.87
CA SER A 31 -10.12 3.21 2.10
C SER A 31 -10.48 3.61 3.52
N GLU A 32 -11.21 2.76 4.23
CA GLU A 32 -11.55 2.99 5.63
C GLU A 32 -10.42 2.66 6.61
N ASN A 33 -9.37 1.96 6.13
CA ASN A 33 -8.24 1.58 6.97
C ASN A 33 -7.19 2.69 7.01
N LYS A 34 -7.47 3.72 7.80
CA LYS A 34 -6.62 4.92 7.86
C LYS A 34 -5.24 4.63 8.44
N ALA A 35 -5.15 3.69 9.37
CA ALA A 35 -3.87 3.32 9.98
C ALA A 35 -2.90 2.74 8.94
N SER A 36 -3.39 1.84 8.08
CA SER A 36 -2.58 1.27 7.01
C SER A 36 -2.16 2.32 5.99
N MET A 37 -3.06 3.25 5.66
CA MET A 37 -2.75 4.32 4.73
C MET A 37 -1.62 5.20 5.26
N ARG A 38 -1.62 5.50 6.56
CA ARG A 38 -0.54 6.28 7.18
C ARG A 38 0.80 5.56 7.10
N VAL A 39 0.80 4.24 7.30
CA VAL A 39 2.03 3.45 7.20
C VAL A 39 2.61 3.54 5.79
N LEU A 40 1.77 3.42 4.76
CA LEU A 40 2.21 3.53 3.38
C LEU A 40 2.77 4.93 3.08
N GLU A 41 2.08 5.96 3.53
CA GLU A 41 2.52 7.35 3.33
C GLU A 41 3.85 7.63 4.03
N LYS A 42 4.04 7.09 5.23
CA LYS A 42 5.30 7.23 5.96
C LYS A 42 6.47 6.60 5.20
N ASN A 43 6.20 5.60 4.39
CA ASN A 43 7.23 4.94 3.59
C ASN A 43 7.41 5.57 2.21
N GLY A 44 6.84 6.74 2.00
CA GLY A 44 7.03 7.48 0.76
C GLY A 44 6.06 7.14 -0.35
N MET A 45 5.06 6.31 -0.07
CA MET A 45 4.05 6.00 -1.07
C MET A 45 3.03 7.14 -1.17
N THR A 46 2.56 7.39 -2.38
CA THR A 46 1.57 8.43 -2.64
C THR A 46 0.27 7.81 -3.11
N LYS A 47 -0.83 8.44 -2.74
CA LYS A 47 -2.16 8.02 -3.18
C LYS A 47 -2.30 8.25 -4.68
N LYS A 48 -2.64 7.19 -5.41
CA LYS A 48 -2.80 7.24 -6.86
C LYS A 48 -4.27 7.34 -7.28
N GLY A 49 -5.15 6.67 -6.56
CA GLY A 49 -6.56 6.67 -6.90
C GLY A 49 -7.37 5.75 -6.01
N GLU A 50 -8.66 5.68 -6.28
CA GLU A 50 -9.57 4.84 -5.54
C GLU A 50 -10.39 3.99 -6.49
N ALA A 51 -10.80 2.81 -6.03
CA ALA A 51 -11.66 1.92 -6.78
C ALA A 51 -12.72 1.33 -5.85
N ASN A 52 -13.87 1.00 -6.41
CA ASN A 52 -14.93 0.32 -5.68
C ASN A 52 -14.97 -1.12 -6.17
N GLU A 53 -14.69 -2.07 -5.28
CA GLU A 53 -14.61 -3.47 -5.62
C GLU A 53 -15.53 -4.31 -4.75
N TYR A 54 -16.08 -5.38 -5.33
CA TYR A 54 -16.92 -6.30 -4.59
C TYR A 54 -16.04 -7.28 -3.81
N SER A 55 -16.28 -7.36 -2.51
CA SER A 55 -15.59 -8.32 -1.65
C SER A 55 -16.48 -9.53 -1.42
N LYS A 56 -16.09 -10.67 -1.96
CA LYS A 56 -16.80 -11.93 -1.72
C LYS A 56 -16.76 -12.31 -0.25
N LYS A 57 -15.65 -12.02 0.41
CA LYS A 57 -15.45 -12.33 1.82
C LYS A 57 -16.43 -11.57 2.72
N LEU A 58 -16.65 -10.29 2.41
CA LEU A 58 -17.52 -9.42 3.19
C LEU A 58 -18.96 -9.42 2.66
N GLY A 59 -19.18 -9.90 1.44
CA GLY A 59 -20.48 -9.89 0.82
C GLY A 59 -20.98 -8.49 0.44
N ARG A 60 -20.08 -7.56 0.23
CA ARG A 60 -20.45 -6.17 -0.09
C ARG A 60 -19.35 -5.49 -0.88
N TYR A 61 -19.66 -4.33 -1.44
CA TYR A 61 -18.69 -3.50 -2.11
C TYR A 61 -17.82 -2.76 -1.10
N GLN A 62 -16.54 -2.62 -1.43
CA GLN A 62 -15.57 -1.92 -0.61
C GLN A 62 -14.81 -0.93 -1.48
N ASN A 63 -14.51 0.22 -0.91
CA ASN A 63 -13.61 1.18 -1.55
C ASN A 63 -12.18 0.82 -1.19
N THR A 64 -11.32 0.78 -2.21
CA THR A 64 -9.90 0.55 -2.01
C THR A 64 -9.13 1.77 -2.50
N THR A 65 -8.00 2.06 -1.86
CA THR A 65 -7.12 3.15 -2.27
C THR A 65 -5.81 2.55 -2.77
N LYS A 66 -5.37 2.99 -3.94
CA LYS A 66 -4.12 2.56 -4.55
C LYS A 66 -3.02 3.54 -4.21
N PHE A 67 -1.93 3.00 -3.71
CA PHE A 67 -0.71 3.76 -3.43
C PHE A 67 0.41 3.30 -4.35
N VAL A 68 1.32 4.20 -4.66
CA VAL A 68 2.45 3.91 -5.53
C VAL A 68 3.70 4.58 -4.99
N ILE A 69 4.82 3.92 -5.17
CA ILE A 69 6.14 4.51 -4.98
C ILE A 69 7.00 4.13 -6.17
N LYS A 70 7.71 5.09 -6.71
CA LYS A 70 8.60 4.88 -7.85
C LYS A 70 10.04 4.85 -7.37
N ARG A 71 10.86 4.09 -8.09
CA ARG A 71 12.31 4.09 -7.86
C ARG A 71 12.86 5.48 -8.11
N GLN A 72 13.70 5.91 -7.20
CA GLN A 72 14.40 7.18 -7.32
C GLN A 72 15.78 7.01 -7.96
#